data_68804febd0bbb5f99d506cfc749bb45a
#
_entry.id   68804febd0bbb5f99d506cfc749bb45a
#
_cell.length_a   1.000
_cell.length_b   1.000
_cell.length_c   1.000
_cell.angle_alpha   90.00
_cell.angle_beta   90.00
_cell.angle_gamma   90.00
#
_symmetry.space_group_name_H-M   'P 1'
#
loop_
_entity.id
_entity.type
_entity.pdbx_description
1 polymer ?
#
loop_
_entity_poly.entity_id
_entity_poly.type
_entity_poly.pdbx_seq_one_letter_code
_entity_poly.pdbx_strand_id
1 'polypeptide(L)'
;MAQSILFLITRAPYGVEEAFAGLRMALAFAVNGAKTSVVMMEDGVYNAVAGQKPEVLKMPSNADATKELFDFEAQVLVVREDLKERAVAEDGLLEELKVIERDELKKLIAEHDVVTTF
;
A
#
# COMPACT_ATOMS: atom_id res chain seq x y z
N MET A 1 23.79 -5.17 5.94
CA MET A 1 23.09 -3.89 5.95
C MET A 1 21.75 -4.02 5.25
N ALA A 2 20.67 -3.66 5.92
CA ALA A 2 19.35 -3.78 5.34
C ALA A 2 19.11 -2.69 4.30
N GLN A 3 18.61 -3.08 3.12
CA GLN A 3 18.15 -2.12 2.14
C GLN A 3 16.81 -1.55 2.55
N SER A 4 16.49 -0.34 2.10
CA SER A 4 15.17 0.25 2.23
C SER A 4 14.49 0.27 0.87
N ILE A 5 13.27 -0.23 0.82
CA ILE A 5 12.53 -0.39 -0.42
C ILE A 5 11.16 0.26 -0.28
N LEU A 6 10.81 1.09 -1.25
CA LEU A 6 9.51 1.75 -1.32
C LEU A 6 8.72 1.16 -2.48
N PHE A 7 7.53 0.66 -2.17
CA PHE A 7 6.59 0.15 -3.15
C PHE A 7 5.48 1.17 -3.39
N LEU A 8 5.32 1.61 -4.63
CA LEU A 8 4.24 2.51 -5.01
C LEU A 8 3.13 1.67 -5.64
N ILE A 9 1.99 1.59 -4.98
CA ILE A 9 0.84 0.83 -5.47
C ILE A 9 -0.13 1.80 -6.12
N THR A 10 -0.25 1.73 -7.43
CA THR A 10 -1.04 2.67 -8.22
C THR A 10 -2.30 2.07 -8.84
N ARG A 11 -2.52 0.76 -8.67
CA ARG A 11 -3.64 0.05 -9.27
C ARG A 11 -4.69 -0.31 -8.24
N ALA A 12 -5.95 -0.30 -8.68
CA ALA A 12 -7.08 -0.71 -7.85
C ALA A 12 -7.02 -2.21 -7.53
N PRO A 13 -7.70 -2.67 -6.47
CA PRO A 13 -7.56 -4.06 -6.01
C PRO A 13 -8.14 -5.09 -6.95
N TYR A 14 -9.12 -4.92 -7.69
CA TYR A 14 -9.75 -5.98 -8.48
C TYR A 14 -9.59 -5.73 -9.97
N GLY A 15 -9.68 -6.78 -10.78
CA GLY A 15 -9.61 -6.68 -12.23
C GLY A 15 -8.20 -6.75 -12.81
N VAL A 16 -7.18 -6.37 -12.05
CA VAL A 16 -5.77 -6.52 -12.41
C VAL A 16 -5.03 -7.06 -11.20
N GLU A 17 -3.89 -7.73 -11.44
CA GLU A 17 -3.15 -8.41 -10.38
C GLU A 17 -2.02 -7.57 -9.79
N GLU A 18 -1.67 -6.45 -10.42
CA GLU A 18 -0.50 -5.67 -10.04
C GLU A 18 -0.50 -5.25 -8.57
N ALA A 19 -1.64 -4.76 -8.07
CA ALA A 19 -1.71 -4.30 -6.68
C ALA A 19 -1.45 -5.44 -5.71
N PHE A 20 -2.09 -6.59 -5.92
CA PHE A 20 -1.90 -7.75 -5.05
C PHE A 20 -0.46 -8.26 -5.14
N ALA A 21 0.09 -8.33 -6.35
CA ALA A 21 1.48 -8.76 -6.56
C ALA A 21 2.45 -7.82 -5.84
N GLY A 22 2.21 -6.51 -5.91
CA GLY A 22 3.04 -5.54 -5.20
C GLY A 22 3.01 -5.72 -3.69
N LEU A 23 1.82 -5.92 -3.13
CA LEU A 23 1.67 -6.16 -1.69
C LEU A 23 2.36 -7.44 -1.25
N ARG A 24 2.25 -8.51 -2.03
CA ARG A 24 2.92 -9.77 -1.74
C ARG A 24 4.44 -9.65 -1.83
N MET A 25 4.93 -8.91 -2.82
CA MET A 25 6.38 -8.68 -2.95
C MET A 25 6.90 -7.84 -1.78
N ALA A 26 6.15 -6.82 -1.37
CA ALA A 26 6.52 -6.01 -0.21
C ALA A 26 6.61 -6.88 1.05
N LEU A 27 5.66 -7.79 1.23
CA LEU A 27 5.68 -8.73 2.36
C LEU A 27 6.94 -9.60 2.33
N ALA A 28 7.30 -10.12 1.15
CA ALA A 28 8.48 -10.95 1.02
C ALA A 28 9.75 -10.21 1.45
N PHE A 29 9.90 -8.96 1.06
CA PHE A 29 11.04 -8.15 1.48
C PHE A 29 11.00 -7.84 2.98
N ALA A 30 9.82 -7.52 3.52
CA ALA A 30 9.67 -7.22 4.94
C ALA A 30 10.01 -8.44 5.80
N VAL A 31 9.54 -9.61 5.41
CA VAL A 31 9.82 -10.88 6.11
C VAL A 31 11.32 -11.16 6.13
N ASN A 32 12.05 -10.79 5.08
CA ASN A 32 13.49 -10.99 4.98
C ASN A 32 14.31 -9.86 5.62
N GLY A 33 13.67 -8.98 6.36
CA GLY A 33 14.37 -7.97 7.16
C GLY A 33 14.68 -6.66 6.45
N ALA A 34 14.22 -6.48 5.21
CA ALA A 34 14.39 -5.21 4.52
C ALA A 34 13.44 -4.16 5.12
N LYS A 35 13.92 -2.91 5.23
CA LYS A 35 13.07 -1.80 5.66
C LYS A 35 12.10 -1.50 4.51
N THR A 36 10.84 -1.83 4.70
CA THR A 36 9.84 -1.81 3.63
C THR A 36 8.76 -0.76 3.91
N SER A 37 8.47 0.04 2.89
CA SER A 37 7.38 1.02 2.94
C SER A 37 6.52 0.84 1.70
N VAL A 38 5.21 1.01 1.87
CA VAL A 38 4.23 0.91 0.79
C VAL A 38 3.43 2.21 0.77
N VAL A 39 3.32 2.83 -0.40
CA VAL A 39 2.46 4.01 -0.59
C VAL A 39 1.37 3.64 -1.58
N MET A 40 0.13 3.77 -1.15
CA MET A 40 -1.04 3.59 -2.00
C MET A 40 -1.41 4.95 -2.57
N MET A 41 -1.37 5.08 -3.88
CA MET A 41 -1.61 6.35 -4.56
C MET A 41 -2.40 6.13 -5.85
N GLU A 42 -2.94 7.19 -6.41
CA GLU A 42 -3.82 7.11 -7.58
C GLU A 42 -4.94 6.10 -7.31
N ASP A 43 -5.24 5.20 -8.22
CA ASP A 43 -6.27 4.17 -7.99
C ASP A 43 -5.88 3.16 -6.92
N GLY A 44 -4.59 3.12 -6.55
CA GLY A 44 -4.10 2.28 -5.47
C GLY A 44 -4.73 2.58 -4.12
N VAL A 45 -5.28 3.78 -3.93
CA VAL A 45 -5.93 4.15 -2.67
C VAL A 45 -7.14 3.27 -2.34
N TYR A 46 -7.75 2.65 -3.34
CA TYR A 46 -8.85 1.73 -3.11
C TYR A 46 -8.43 0.47 -2.34
N ASN A 47 -7.14 0.14 -2.35
CA ASN A 47 -6.62 -0.97 -1.54
C ASN A 47 -6.64 -0.67 -0.04
N ALA A 48 -6.75 0.60 0.32
CA ALA A 48 -6.74 1.03 1.71
C ALA A 48 -8.12 0.99 2.37
N VAL A 49 -9.18 0.78 1.59
CA VAL A 49 -10.56 0.84 2.08
C VAL A 49 -10.92 -0.41 2.88
N ALA A 50 -11.42 -0.22 4.11
CA ALA A 50 -11.88 -1.31 4.95
C ALA A 50 -13.25 -1.83 4.50
N GLY A 51 -13.58 -3.04 4.93
CA GLY A 51 -14.91 -3.60 4.72
C GLY A 51 -15.19 -4.18 3.34
N GLN A 52 -14.18 -4.33 2.51
CA GLN A 52 -14.34 -4.96 1.21
C GLN A 52 -14.58 -6.47 1.36
N LYS A 53 -15.28 -7.05 0.40
CA LYS A 53 -15.64 -8.46 0.39
C LYS A 53 -15.11 -9.16 -0.86
N PRO A 54 -13.79 -9.35 -0.97
CA PRO A 54 -13.18 -9.96 -2.16
C PRO A 54 -13.64 -11.40 -2.39
N GLU A 55 -14.02 -12.10 -1.34
CA GLU A 55 -14.51 -13.49 -1.43
C GLU A 55 -15.75 -13.62 -2.31
N VAL A 56 -16.56 -12.57 -2.43
CA VAL A 56 -17.73 -12.57 -3.32
C VAL A 56 -17.30 -12.71 -4.77
N LEU A 57 -16.13 -12.16 -5.13
CA LEU A 57 -15.56 -12.23 -6.47
C LEU A 57 -14.54 -13.36 -6.61
N LYS A 58 -14.34 -14.16 -5.57
CA LYS A 58 -13.30 -15.20 -5.51
C LYS A 58 -11.92 -14.63 -5.79
N MET A 59 -11.67 -13.41 -5.33
CA MET A 59 -10.40 -12.71 -5.50
C MET A 59 -9.61 -12.74 -4.18
N PRO A 60 -8.28 -12.64 -4.22
CA PRO A 60 -7.51 -12.52 -3.00
C PRO A 60 -7.81 -11.21 -2.29
N SER A 61 -7.64 -11.19 -0.97
CA SER A 61 -7.88 -10.01 -0.16
C SER A 61 -6.65 -9.13 -0.06
N ASN A 62 -6.69 -7.96 -0.70
CA ASN A 62 -5.61 -6.98 -0.58
C ASN A 62 -5.57 -6.38 0.82
N ALA A 63 -6.72 -6.30 1.50
CA ALA A 63 -6.76 -5.84 2.89
C ALA A 63 -6.00 -6.80 3.81
N ASP A 64 -6.18 -8.10 3.64
CA ASP A 64 -5.46 -9.09 4.44
C ASP A 64 -3.97 -9.04 4.15
N ALA A 65 -3.58 -8.92 2.88
CA ALA A 65 -2.18 -8.78 2.49
C ALA A 65 -1.55 -7.53 3.12
N THR A 66 -2.30 -6.43 3.18
CA THR A 66 -1.84 -5.20 3.79
C THR A 66 -1.66 -5.37 5.30
N LYS A 67 -2.60 -6.04 5.97
CA LYS A 67 -2.51 -6.28 7.41
C LYS A 67 -1.29 -7.12 7.78
N GLU A 68 -0.95 -8.10 6.97
CA GLU A 68 0.24 -8.92 7.20
C GLU A 68 1.53 -8.08 7.20
N LEU A 69 1.57 -7.01 6.40
CA LEU A 69 2.73 -6.12 6.36
C LEU A 69 3.02 -5.47 7.71
N PHE A 70 1.98 -5.12 8.46
CA PHE A 70 2.17 -4.51 9.77
C PHE A 70 2.82 -5.47 10.77
N ASP A 71 2.60 -6.77 10.62
CA ASP A 71 3.19 -7.78 11.49
C ASP A 71 4.72 -7.86 11.34
N PHE A 72 5.25 -7.34 10.23
CA PHE A 72 6.68 -7.34 9.93
C PHE A 72 7.26 -5.93 9.91
N GLU A 73 6.60 -4.99 10.61
CA GLU A 73 7.07 -3.63 10.81
C GLU A 73 7.18 -2.78 9.53
N ALA A 74 6.53 -3.21 8.47
CA ALA A 74 6.44 -2.39 7.26
C ALA A 74 5.47 -1.23 7.53
N GLN A 75 5.76 -0.05 6.97
CA GLN A 75 4.80 1.03 7.05
C GLN A 75 3.99 1.12 5.76
N VAL A 76 2.70 1.38 5.91
CA VAL A 76 1.80 1.51 4.78
C VAL A 76 1.13 2.88 4.85
N LEU A 77 1.27 3.63 3.77
CA LEU A 77 0.86 5.03 3.70
C LEU A 77 -0.13 5.20 2.53
N VAL A 78 -0.97 6.21 2.62
CA VAL A 78 -1.91 6.50 1.54
C VAL A 78 -1.92 8.01 1.27
N VAL A 79 -1.97 8.41 0.01
CA VAL A 79 -1.90 9.80 -0.41
C VAL A 79 -3.27 10.47 -0.29
N ARG A 80 -3.36 11.52 0.53
CA ARG A 80 -4.62 12.22 0.83
C ARG A 80 -5.27 12.83 -0.40
N GLU A 81 -4.51 13.46 -1.26
CA GLU A 81 -5.05 14.10 -2.47
C GLU A 81 -5.73 13.09 -3.37
N ASP A 82 -5.16 11.89 -3.48
CA ASP A 82 -5.74 10.83 -4.30
C ASP A 82 -7.03 10.27 -3.69
N LEU A 83 -7.12 10.23 -2.37
CA LEU A 83 -8.36 9.88 -1.67
C LEU A 83 -9.46 10.90 -1.98
N LYS A 84 -9.13 12.18 -1.89
CA LYS A 84 -10.09 13.26 -2.14
C LYS A 84 -10.61 13.25 -3.58
N GLU A 85 -9.73 13.05 -4.55
CA GLU A 85 -10.13 12.98 -5.96
C GLU A 85 -11.12 11.85 -6.24
N ARG A 86 -11.06 10.80 -5.43
CA ARG A 86 -11.90 9.61 -5.61
C ARG A 86 -13.03 9.52 -4.60
N ALA A 87 -13.25 10.58 -3.83
CA ALA A 87 -14.29 10.66 -2.82
C ALA A 87 -14.24 9.50 -1.80
N VAL A 88 -13.03 9.08 -1.44
CA VAL A 88 -12.81 8.05 -0.43
C VAL A 88 -12.59 8.73 0.92
N ALA A 89 -13.46 8.42 1.89
CA ALA A 89 -13.39 9.02 3.22
C ALA A 89 -12.24 8.41 4.03
N GLU A 90 -11.49 9.24 4.75
CA GLU A 90 -10.36 8.77 5.56
C GLU A 90 -10.81 7.87 6.71
N ASP A 91 -12.00 8.08 7.25
CA ASP A 91 -12.54 7.24 8.32
C ASP A 91 -12.97 5.84 7.85
N GLY A 92 -13.01 5.59 6.55
CA GLY A 92 -13.30 4.29 5.98
C GLY A 92 -12.08 3.45 5.66
N LEU A 93 -10.89 3.87 6.05
CA LEU A 93 -9.64 3.18 5.74
C LEU A 93 -9.30 2.11 6.80
N LEU A 94 -8.38 1.21 6.43
CA LEU A 94 -7.82 0.25 7.38
C LEU A 94 -7.12 1.02 8.52
N GLU A 95 -7.25 0.52 9.75
CA GLU A 95 -6.88 1.27 10.96
C GLU A 95 -5.42 1.71 11.05
N GLU A 96 -4.50 0.86 10.65
CA GLU A 96 -3.08 1.11 10.86
C GLU A 96 -2.42 1.93 9.75
N LEU A 97 -3.19 2.31 8.74
CA LEU A 97 -2.68 3.13 7.65
C LEU A 97 -2.43 4.56 8.08
N LYS A 98 -1.38 5.15 7.54
CA LYS A 98 -1.05 6.54 7.78
C LYS A 98 -1.34 7.34 6.51
N VAL A 99 -2.10 8.43 6.65
CA VAL A 99 -2.40 9.33 5.52
C VAL A 99 -1.30 10.37 5.43
N ILE A 100 -0.78 10.56 4.23
CA ILE A 100 0.26 11.57 3.97
C ILE A 100 -0.18 12.51 2.85
N GLU A 101 0.40 13.71 2.84
CA GLU A 101 0.25 14.63 1.73
C GLU A 101 1.18 14.20 0.58
N ARG A 102 0.80 14.53 -0.65
CA ARG A 102 1.63 14.18 -1.82
C ARG A 102 3.05 14.74 -1.73
N ASP A 103 3.22 15.90 -1.11
CA ASP A 103 4.54 16.51 -0.95
C ASP A 103 5.50 15.62 -0.16
N GLU A 104 4.98 14.83 0.77
CA GLU A 104 5.80 13.91 1.57
C GLU A 104 6.35 12.76 0.74
N LEU A 105 5.72 12.46 -0.38
CA LEU A 105 6.16 11.36 -1.26
C LEU A 105 7.56 11.60 -1.80
N LYS A 106 7.92 12.86 -2.09
CA LYS A 106 9.25 13.19 -2.58
C LYS A 106 10.33 12.81 -1.58
N LYS A 107 10.08 13.07 -0.30
CA LYS A 107 11.01 12.70 0.78
C LYS A 107 11.15 11.19 0.88
N LEU A 108 10.03 10.48 0.80
CA LEU A 108 10.03 9.02 0.88
C LEU A 108 10.84 8.43 -0.27
N ILE A 109 10.66 8.93 -1.48
CA ILE A 109 11.42 8.46 -2.64
C ILE A 109 12.91 8.71 -2.44
N ALA A 110 13.27 9.89 -1.93
CA ALA A 110 14.68 10.23 -1.69
C ALA A 110 15.32 9.42 -0.57
N GLU A 111 14.53 8.99 0.43
CA GLU A 111 15.02 8.29 1.61
C GLU A 111 15.21 6.78 1.40
N HIS A 112 14.64 6.22 0.36
CA HIS A 112 14.72 4.78 0.12
C HIS A 112 15.76 4.44 -0.93
N ASP A 113 16.44 3.31 -0.73
CA ASP A 113 17.46 2.84 -1.65
C ASP A 113 16.88 2.40 -2.99
N VAL A 114 15.70 1.79 -2.95
CA VAL A 114 15.03 1.26 -4.14
C VAL A 114 13.58 1.70 -4.13
N VAL A 115 13.07 2.11 -5.30
CA VAL A 115 11.65 2.45 -5.47
C VAL A 115 11.13 1.64 -6.65
N THR A 116 10.01 0.96 -6.44
CA THR A 116 9.38 0.18 -7.50
C THR A 116 7.88 0.49 -7.53
N THR A 117 7.28 0.39 -8.71
CA THR A 117 5.88 0.76 -8.93
C THR A 117 5.07 -0.44 -9.42
N PHE A 118 3.88 -0.56 -8.87
CA PHE A 118 2.90 -1.58 -9.28
C PHE A 118 1.56 -0.97 -9.66
#